data_de5b4fa82b0bbcee79b7dad023938e4c
#
_entry.id   de5b4fa82b0bbcee79b7dad023938e4c
#
_cell.length_a   1.000
_cell.length_b   1.000
_cell.length_c   1.000
_cell.angle_alpha   90.00
_cell.angle_beta   90.00
_cell.angle_gamma   90.00
#
_symmetry.space_group_name_H-M   'P 1'
#
loop_
_entity.id
_entity.type
_entity.pdbx_description
1 polymer ?
#
loop_
_entity_poly.entity_id
_entity_poly.type
_entity_poly.pdbx_seq_one_letter_code
_entity_poly.pdbx_strand_id
1 'polypeptide(L)'
;MRPALAVAAVALLTLGACGTGGSGDSTDEGVTLTITANAISGGKNTETADWTAKWVIPRFEAAQKAKGRDVRVVFQPSGVDDEQYKTKVALDLKSRAGADVIDLDGIWVGEFAQAGYVKPLAEVAGPEADSWEGWSQIPQAVQGLGTFEGKRYGLPQGTDGRVLFYNRALFRKAGLPDRWQPRSWQEILDAGGALKRAGVPVPIQIDAGTAMGEATTMQGALPLLAGAGAQIYADGKWTGASRALKDVLDFYRQVYSGGLGDPRLQQEARGRDKSFAQFAEGRIAILAEGDYFWRSVIEPEAGVAPMKDRDSVVGYALIPAQRPGAGIRGQDFVSMSGGAVRVLNPNSKNPKLAWELLSFMHSAEATTSQLAGAARITARKDVNDTVLGADPMLKFVSDEVLPLTAYRPPLAVYPQVSVALQEATAAVVAGTSVEEAAAAYQRKVESLVGGPANVAS
;
A
#
# COMPACT_ATOMS: atom_id res chain seq x y z
N MET A 1 62.94 25.48 -5.54
CA MET A 1 63.61 25.21 -6.85
C MET A 1 62.49 24.74 -7.81
N ARG A 2 62.17 25.55 -8.79
CA ARG A 2 61.50 25.22 -10.07
C ARG A 2 62.55 24.68 -11.02
N PRO A 3 62.33 23.97 -12.13
CA PRO A 3 61.28 24.06 -13.16
C PRO A 3 60.81 22.65 -13.63
N ALA A 4 60.11 22.36 -14.72
CA ALA A 4 59.81 23.06 -15.98
C ALA A 4 58.55 22.45 -16.66
N LEU A 5 57.88 23.25 -17.49
CA LEU A 5 56.86 22.87 -18.47
C LEU A 5 57.44 21.99 -19.60
N ALA A 6 56.59 21.08 -20.14
CA ALA A 6 56.73 20.57 -21.50
C ALA A 6 55.40 20.63 -22.20
N VAL A 7 55.34 21.50 -23.19
CA VAL A 7 54.26 21.64 -24.21
C VAL A 7 54.57 20.64 -25.34
N ALA A 8 53.59 19.86 -25.78
CA ALA A 8 53.70 19.08 -26.99
C ALA A 8 52.48 19.38 -27.89
N ALA A 9 52.80 19.74 -29.11
CA ALA A 9 51.94 20.34 -30.09
C ALA A 9 51.03 19.35 -30.79
N VAL A 10 49.88 19.92 -31.24
CA VAL A 10 48.89 19.38 -32.16
C VAL A 10 49.46 19.20 -33.57
N ALA A 11 49.15 18.06 -34.20
CA ALA A 11 49.24 17.90 -35.66
C ALA A 11 47.87 17.51 -36.21
N LEU A 12 47.22 18.44 -36.88
CA LEU A 12 46.10 18.19 -37.79
C LEU A 12 46.62 17.48 -39.05
N LEU A 13 45.96 16.37 -39.37
CA LEU A 13 46.01 15.78 -40.73
C LEU A 13 44.59 15.67 -41.25
N THR A 14 44.26 16.57 -42.17
CA THR A 14 43.10 16.48 -43.06
C THR A 14 43.47 15.59 -44.25
N LEU A 15 42.70 14.55 -44.46
CA LEU A 15 42.66 13.82 -45.73
C LEU A 15 41.21 13.61 -46.12
N GLY A 16 40.78 14.33 -47.11
CA GLY A 16 39.52 14.09 -47.80
C GLY A 16 39.66 12.89 -48.74
N ALA A 17 38.60 12.08 -48.77
CA ALA A 17 38.35 11.16 -49.88
C ALA A 17 36.84 11.11 -50.12
N CYS A 18 36.42 11.60 -51.30
CA CYS A 18 35.13 11.29 -51.89
C CYS A 18 35.10 9.80 -52.27
N GLY A 19 34.03 9.12 -51.94
CA GLY A 19 33.79 7.72 -52.36
C GLY A 19 32.34 7.34 -52.19
N THR A 20 31.56 7.51 -53.24
CA THR A 20 30.40 6.73 -53.74
C THR A 20 29.45 6.06 -52.75
N GLY A 21 28.17 6.29 -52.98
CA GLY A 21 26.98 5.76 -52.28
C GLY A 21 27.05 4.29 -51.92
N GLY A 22 26.80 4.07 -50.64
CA GLY A 22 26.39 2.82 -50.08
C GLY A 22 25.09 3.09 -49.33
N SER A 23 24.05 2.38 -49.70
CA SER A 23 22.77 2.29 -49.02
C SER A 23 23.01 2.17 -47.53
N GLY A 24 22.50 3.13 -46.79
CA GLY A 24 22.57 3.12 -45.31
C GLY A 24 21.95 1.87 -44.77
N ASP A 25 22.81 1.02 -44.23
CA ASP A 25 22.45 0.04 -43.24
C ASP A 25 22.10 0.85 -41.99
N SER A 26 20.80 1.09 -41.78
CA SER A 26 20.31 1.56 -40.54
C SER A 26 20.61 0.43 -39.56
N THR A 27 21.71 0.54 -38.80
CA THR A 27 21.84 -0.25 -37.58
C THR A 27 20.62 0.04 -36.78
N ASP A 28 19.71 -0.94 -36.75
CA ASP A 28 18.52 -0.96 -35.92
C ASP A 28 19.05 -1.01 -34.49
N GLU A 29 19.33 0.17 -33.89
CA GLU A 29 19.71 0.28 -32.51
C GLU A 29 18.50 -0.15 -31.71
N GLY A 30 18.53 -1.39 -31.16
CA GLY A 30 17.46 -2.00 -30.43
C GLY A 30 16.94 -1.06 -29.33
N VAL A 31 15.62 -1.06 -29.11
CA VAL A 31 14.98 -0.21 -28.11
C VAL A 31 15.29 -0.73 -26.72
N THR A 32 15.79 0.13 -25.83
CA THR A 32 15.94 -0.19 -24.41
C THR A 32 14.81 0.44 -23.60
N LEU A 33 14.08 -0.38 -22.85
CA LEU A 33 13.12 0.04 -21.82
C LEU A 33 13.68 -0.19 -20.42
N THR A 34 13.20 0.59 -19.48
CA THR A 34 13.64 0.51 -18.08
C THR A 34 12.45 0.36 -17.14
N ILE A 35 12.64 -0.45 -16.09
CA ILE A 35 11.67 -0.64 -14.99
C ILE A 35 12.36 -0.22 -13.69
N THR A 36 11.69 0.52 -12.82
CA THR A 36 12.16 0.76 -11.44
C THR A 36 11.10 0.35 -10.43
N ALA A 37 11.56 -0.24 -9.33
CA ALA A 37 10.75 -0.62 -8.18
C ALA A 37 11.55 -0.51 -6.88
N ASN A 38 10.88 -0.27 -5.76
CA ASN A 38 11.49 -0.38 -4.43
C ASN A 38 11.55 -1.85 -4.01
N ALA A 39 12.36 -2.61 -4.75
CA ALA A 39 12.50 -4.05 -4.64
C ALA A 39 13.94 -4.45 -5.00
N ILE A 40 14.56 -5.32 -4.19
CA ILE A 40 15.92 -5.81 -4.42
C ILE A 40 16.03 -7.29 -4.05
N SER A 41 16.70 -8.08 -4.88
CA SER A 41 16.91 -9.50 -4.61
C SER A 41 17.68 -9.71 -3.30
N GLY A 42 17.18 -10.62 -2.47
CA GLY A 42 17.74 -10.89 -1.14
C GLY A 42 17.44 -9.81 -0.07
N GLY A 43 16.54 -8.88 -0.37
CA GLY A 43 16.15 -7.80 0.53
C GLY A 43 14.67 -7.42 0.40
N LYS A 44 14.39 -6.12 0.47
CA LYS A 44 13.03 -5.57 0.40
C LYS A 44 12.33 -6.01 -0.89
N ASN A 45 11.10 -6.53 -0.76
CA ASN A 45 10.28 -6.98 -1.88
C ASN A 45 11.00 -7.92 -2.85
N THR A 46 11.82 -8.84 -2.32
CA THR A 46 12.69 -9.74 -3.10
C THR A 46 11.92 -10.50 -4.18
N GLU A 47 10.69 -10.95 -3.90
CA GLU A 47 9.83 -11.67 -4.85
C GLU A 47 9.52 -10.81 -6.09
N THR A 48 9.24 -9.52 -5.90
CA THR A 48 8.99 -8.59 -7.01
C THR A 48 10.26 -8.35 -7.83
N ALA A 49 11.42 -8.21 -7.17
CA ALA A 49 12.70 -8.05 -7.86
C ALA A 49 13.06 -9.28 -8.68
N ASP A 50 12.97 -10.47 -8.07
CA ASP A 50 13.28 -11.75 -8.71
C ASP A 50 12.31 -12.07 -9.85
N TRP A 51 11.03 -11.86 -9.65
CA TRP A 51 10.02 -12.02 -10.69
C TRP A 51 10.28 -11.08 -11.89
N THR A 52 10.56 -9.81 -11.63
CA THR A 52 10.88 -8.85 -12.70
C THR A 52 12.10 -9.28 -13.49
N ALA A 53 13.20 -9.61 -12.81
CA ALA A 53 14.46 -9.94 -13.46
C ALA A 53 14.47 -11.32 -14.14
N LYS A 54 13.86 -12.33 -13.49
CA LYS A 54 14.00 -13.73 -13.91
C LYS A 54 12.82 -14.23 -14.75
N TRP A 55 11.65 -13.58 -14.67
CA TRP A 55 10.45 -14.00 -15.39
C TRP A 55 9.98 -12.96 -16.41
N VAL A 56 9.73 -11.69 -15.99
CA VAL A 56 9.17 -10.64 -16.86
C VAL A 56 10.11 -10.33 -18.02
N ILE A 57 11.33 -9.94 -17.70
CA ILE A 57 12.29 -9.46 -18.69
C ILE A 57 12.55 -10.49 -19.79
N PRO A 58 12.96 -11.73 -19.48
CA PRO A 58 13.25 -12.71 -20.54
C PRO A 58 12.05 -13.03 -21.42
N ARG A 59 10.84 -13.07 -20.83
CA ARG A 59 9.63 -13.41 -21.60
C ARG A 59 9.14 -12.25 -22.45
N PHE A 60 9.22 -11.04 -21.95
CA PHE A 60 8.85 -9.86 -22.74
C PHE A 60 9.81 -9.68 -23.92
N GLU A 61 11.11 -9.74 -23.69
CA GLU A 61 12.12 -9.65 -24.77
C GLU A 61 11.92 -10.76 -25.82
N ALA A 62 11.67 -11.98 -25.40
CA ALA A 62 11.37 -13.09 -26.32
C ALA A 62 10.09 -12.84 -27.13
N ALA A 63 9.04 -12.30 -26.49
CA ALA A 63 7.79 -11.96 -27.17
C ALA A 63 7.98 -10.81 -28.19
N GLN A 64 8.82 -9.83 -27.88
CA GLN A 64 9.15 -8.75 -28.82
C GLN A 64 9.99 -9.27 -30.01
N LYS A 65 10.97 -10.13 -29.72
CA LYS A 65 11.78 -10.78 -30.76
C LYS A 65 10.93 -11.62 -31.70
N ALA A 66 9.92 -12.34 -31.20
CA ALA A 66 8.99 -13.09 -32.03
C ALA A 66 8.15 -12.16 -32.95
N LYS A 67 7.97 -10.89 -32.60
CA LYS A 67 7.35 -9.84 -33.43
C LYS A 67 8.34 -9.13 -34.35
N GLY A 68 9.60 -9.58 -34.41
CA GLY A 68 10.67 -8.97 -35.20
C GLY A 68 11.23 -7.65 -34.64
N ARG A 69 11.00 -7.37 -33.35
CA ARG A 69 11.49 -6.16 -32.69
C ARG A 69 12.65 -6.48 -31.75
N ASP A 70 13.76 -5.78 -31.88
CA ASP A 70 14.89 -5.86 -30.95
C ASP A 70 14.63 -4.93 -29.75
N VAL A 71 14.21 -5.52 -28.62
CA VAL A 71 13.88 -4.81 -27.39
C VAL A 71 14.68 -5.41 -26.26
N ARG A 72 15.37 -4.55 -25.51
CA ARG A 72 16.03 -4.88 -24.26
C ARG A 72 15.29 -4.22 -23.10
N VAL A 73 15.15 -4.91 -21.96
CA VAL A 73 14.58 -4.35 -20.74
C VAL A 73 15.61 -4.38 -19.62
N VAL A 74 15.77 -3.26 -18.93
CA VAL A 74 16.69 -3.12 -17.79
C VAL A 74 15.91 -2.83 -16.52
N PHE A 75 16.07 -3.68 -15.52
CA PHE A 75 15.53 -3.45 -14.19
C PHE A 75 16.50 -2.61 -13.37
N GLN A 76 15.99 -1.55 -12.75
CA GLN A 76 16.69 -0.65 -11.84
C GLN A 76 16.17 -0.87 -10.42
N PRO A 77 16.72 -1.83 -9.65
CA PRO A 77 16.26 -2.17 -8.32
C PRO A 77 16.57 -1.05 -7.33
N SER A 78 15.72 -0.93 -6.30
CA SER A 78 15.98 -0.10 -5.12
C SER A 78 15.58 -0.89 -3.86
N GLY A 79 16.29 -0.69 -2.75
CA GLY A 79 16.04 -1.38 -1.49
C GLY A 79 16.08 -0.40 -0.31
N VAL A 80 15.61 0.83 -0.52
CA VAL A 80 15.64 1.92 0.47
C VAL A 80 14.28 2.10 1.16
N ASP A 81 14.21 3.00 2.14
CA ASP A 81 12.96 3.41 2.75
C ASP A 81 11.98 3.99 1.72
N ASP A 82 10.68 3.84 1.97
CA ASP A 82 9.65 4.26 1.01
C ASP A 82 9.69 5.75 0.71
N GLU A 83 9.95 6.60 1.71
CA GLU A 83 10.10 8.05 1.52
C GLU A 83 11.35 8.41 0.71
N GLN A 84 12.45 7.67 0.89
CA GLN A 84 13.66 7.85 0.07
C GLN A 84 13.41 7.44 -1.37
N TYR A 85 12.72 6.32 -1.59
CA TYR A 85 12.33 5.88 -2.92
C TYR A 85 11.38 6.88 -3.60
N LYS A 86 10.34 7.33 -2.90
CA LYS A 86 9.42 8.37 -3.36
C LYS A 86 10.15 9.63 -3.81
N THR A 87 11.06 10.11 -2.95
CA THR A 87 11.87 11.31 -3.23
C THR A 87 12.72 11.12 -4.49
N LYS A 88 13.39 9.98 -4.62
CA LYS A 88 14.20 9.65 -5.80
C LYS A 88 13.35 9.68 -7.07
N VAL A 89 12.22 8.98 -7.08
CA VAL A 89 11.33 8.93 -8.25
C VAL A 89 10.78 10.31 -8.60
N ALA A 90 10.38 11.10 -7.60
CA ALA A 90 9.91 12.47 -7.81
C ALA A 90 10.99 13.36 -8.45
N LEU A 91 12.25 13.26 -8.01
CA LEU A 91 13.37 13.99 -8.59
C LEU A 91 13.67 13.56 -10.01
N ASP A 92 13.67 12.26 -10.29
CA ASP A 92 13.88 11.70 -11.61
C ASP A 92 12.80 12.23 -12.58
N LEU A 93 11.54 12.15 -12.25
CA LEU A 93 10.42 12.64 -13.07
C LEU A 93 10.44 14.16 -13.25
N LYS A 94 10.77 14.91 -12.20
CA LYS A 94 10.92 16.37 -12.26
C LYS A 94 12.02 16.79 -13.22
N SER A 95 13.10 16.04 -13.29
CA SER A 95 14.22 16.27 -14.25
C SER A 95 13.95 15.68 -15.64
N ARG A 96 12.75 15.15 -15.90
CA ARG A 96 12.35 14.48 -17.13
C ARG A 96 13.21 13.25 -17.45
N ALA A 97 13.69 12.59 -16.41
CA ALA A 97 14.45 11.35 -16.45
C ALA A 97 13.68 10.21 -15.77
N GLY A 98 14.37 9.13 -15.45
CA GLY A 98 13.81 7.98 -14.75
C GLY A 98 13.37 6.86 -15.68
N ALA A 99 12.94 5.76 -15.08
CA ALA A 99 12.54 4.56 -15.78
C ALA A 99 11.23 4.76 -16.58
N ASP A 100 11.03 3.94 -17.61
CA ASP A 100 9.80 3.97 -18.44
C ASP A 100 8.58 3.44 -17.69
N VAL A 101 8.76 2.39 -16.90
CA VAL A 101 7.75 1.79 -16.02
C VAL A 101 8.20 1.94 -14.56
N ILE A 102 7.34 2.47 -13.72
CA ILE A 102 7.67 2.85 -12.35
C ILE A 102 6.66 2.27 -11.38
N ASP A 103 7.14 1.54 -10.36
CA ASP A 103 6.30 1.10 -9.25
C ASP A 103 6.13 2.23 -8.23
N LEU A 104 4.89 2.53 -7.84
CA LEU A 104 4.52 3.53 -6.84
C LEU A 104 3.59 2.92 -5.79
N ASP A 105 3.58 3.47 -4.57
CA ASP A 105 2.43 3.29 -3.69
C ASP A 105 1.24 4.06 -4.28
N GLY A 106 0.06 3.44 -4.31
CA GLY A 106 -1.15 4.06 -4.85
C GLY A 106 -1.51 5.39 -4.20
N ILE A 107 -1.13 5.59 -2.94
CA ILE A 107 -1.33 6.86 -2.22
C ILE A 107 -0.56 8.05 -2.85
N TRP A 108 0.54 7.79 -3.57
CA TRP A 108 1.35 8.85 -4.17
C TRP A 108 0.83 9.30 -5.54
N VAL A 109 -0.07 8.53 -6.16
CA VAL A 109 -0.58 8.79 -7.52
C VAL A 109 -1.16 10.19 -7.63
N GLY A 110 -2.01 10.62 -6.69
CA GLY A 110 -2.61 11.94 -6.73
C GLY A 110 -1.62 13.07 -6.53
N GLU A 111 -0.66 12.94 -5.60
CA GLU A 111 0.43 13.90 -5.41
C GLU A 111 1.25 14.05 -6.70
N PHE A 112 1.63 12.94 -7.30
CA PHE A 112 2.43 12.93 -8.52
C PHE A 112 1.65 13.46 -9.73
N ALA A 113 0.34 13.19 -9.79
CA ALA A 113 -0.56 13.76 -10.80
C ALA A 113 -0.70 15.28 -10.66
N GLN A 114 -0.94 15.76 -9.45
CA GLN A 114 -1.03 17.21 -9.16
C GLN A 114 0.27 17.95 -9.46
N ALA A 115 1.42 17.33 -9.20
CA ALA A 115 2.73 17.87 -9.53
C ALA A 115 3.08 17.77 -11.02
N GLY A 116 2.26 17.08 -11.84
CA GLY A 116 2.52 16.84 -13.25
C GLY A 116 3.65 15.84 -13.52
N TYR A 117 4.07 15.09 -12.52
CA TYR A 117 5.13 14.09 -12.65
C TYR A 117 4.65 12.83 -13.38
N VAL A 118 3.39 12.47 -13.21
CA VAL A 118 2.73 11.41 -13.99
C VAL A 118 1.53 11.98 -14.73
N LYS A 119 1.11 11.29 -15.80
CA LYS A 119 -0.05 11.66 -16.61
C LYS A 119 -0.99 10.48 -16.79
N PRO A 120 -2.25 10.71 -17.15
CA PRO A 120 -3.16 9.64 -17.52
C PRO A 120 -2.55 8.69 -18.54
N LEU A 121 -2.74 7.39 -18.34
CA LEU A 121 -2.18 6.35 -19.20
C LEU A 121 -2.53 6.58 -20.68
N ALA A 122 -3.77 6.98 -20.98
CA ALA A 122 -4.22 7.26 -22.34
C ALA A 122 -3.53 8.50 -22.95
N GLU A 123 -3.09 9.46 -22.14
CA GLU A 123 -2.33 10.61 -22.63
C GLU A 123 -0.87 10.24 -22.95
N VAL A 124 -0.31 9.24 -22.26
CA VAL A 124 1.08 8.79 -22.45
C VAL A 124 1.17 7.74 -23.55
N ALA A 125 0.34 6.72 -23.50
CA ALA A 125 0.46 5.54 -24.35
C ALA A 125 -0.51 5.55 -25.55
N GLY A 126 -1.61 6.28 -25.44
CA GLY A 126 -2.71 6.30 -26.41
C GLY A 126 -4.00 5.69 -25.86
N PRO A 127 -5.10 5.80 -26.62
CA PRO A 127 -6.44 5.36 -26.17
C PRO A 127 -6.53 3.85 -25.90
N GLU A 128 -5.63 3.05 -26.45
CA GLU A 128 -5.52 1.61 -26.17
C GLU A 128 -5.32 1.30 -24.68
N ALA A 129 -4.76 2.23 -23.90
CA ALA A 129 -4.61 2.06 -22.47
C ALA A 129 -5.96 2.06 -21.72
N ASP A 130 -6.93 2.83 -22.19
CA ASP A 130 -8.28 2.86 -21.59
C ASP A 130 -9.12 1.65 -22.02
N SER A 131 -8.86 1.09 -23.20
CA SER A 131 -9.58 -0.05 -23.76
C SER A 131 -8.90 -1.41 -23.46
N TRP A 132 -7.87 -1.43 -22.63
CA TRP A 132 -7.19 -2.66 -22.27
C TRP A 132 -8.16 -3.67 -21.61
N GLU A 133 -8.21 -4.90 -22.14
CA GLU A 133 -9.14 -5.94 -21.70
C GLU A 133 -9.03 -6.31 -20.22
N GLY A 134 -7.81 -6.20 -19.66
CA GLY A 134 -7.54 -6.50 -18.26
C GLY A 134 -8.31 -5.63 -17.26
N TRP A 135 -8.82 -4.45 -17.66
CA TRP A 135 -9.62 -3.62 -16.78
C TRP A 135 -10.90 -4.33 -16.29
N SER A 136 -11.48 -5.20 -17.11
CA SER A 136 -12.66 -5.99 -16.74
C SER A 136 -12.40 -6.96 -15.58
N GLN A 137 -11.14 -7.31 -15.35
CA GLN A 137 -10.71 -8.21 -14.28
C GLN A 137 -10.30 -7.49 -12.99
N ILE A 138 -10.19 -6.16 -13.03
CA ILE A 138 -9.84 -5.35 -11.87
C ILE A 138 -11.11 -4.71 -11.30
N PRO A 139 -11.56 -5.09 -10.09
CA PRO A 139 -12.73 -4.47 -9.48
C PRO A 139 -12.61 -2.94 -9.43
N GLN A 140 -13.72 -2.23 -9.65
CA GLN A 140 -13.72 -0.77 -9.73
C GLN A 140 -13.10 -0.10 -8.48
N ALA A 141 -13.36 -0.64 -7.30
CA ALA A 141 -12.75 -0.15 -6.06
C ALA A 141 -11.22 -0.23 -6.12
N VAL A 142 -10.67 -1.35 -6.63
CA VAL A 142 -9.21 -1.54 -6.77
C VAL A 142 -8.62 -0.62 -7.84
N GLN A 143 -9.36 -0.36 -8.94
CA GLN A 143 -8.94 0.61 -9.95
C GLN A 143 -8.71 2.01 -9.34
N GLY A 144 -9.43 2.35 -8.26
CA GLY A 144 -9.29 3.59 -7.52
C GLY A 144 -7.85 3.85 -7.02
N LEU A 145 -7.04 2.83 -6.76
CA LEU A 145 -5.62 2.98 -6.39
C LEU A 145 -4.79 3.70 -7.45
N GLY A 146 -5.08 3.47 -8.73
CA GLY A 146 -4.39 4.09 -9.86
C GLY A 146 -5.18 5.22 -10.51
N THR A 147 -6.27 5.70 -9.88
CA THR A 147 -7.17 6.70 -10.45
C THR A 147 -7.08 8.00 -9.65
N PHE A 148 -7.00 9.12 -10.36
CA PHE A 148 -7.07 10.46 -9.77
C PHE A 148 -7.95 11.35 -10.65
N GLU A 149 -8.89 12.09 -10.05
CA GLU A 149 -9.87 12.94 -10.75
C GLU A 149 -10.58 12.22 -11.93
N GLY A 150 -10.95 10.96 -11.72
CA GLY A 150 -11.66 10.15 -12.70
C GLY A 150 -10.81 9.63 -13.87
N LYS A 151 -9.51 9.92 -13.91
CA LYS A 151 -8.58 9.43 -14.95
C LYS A 151 -7.66 8.36 -14.39
N ARG A 152 -7.29 7.39 -15.23
CA ARG A 152 -6.37 6.28 -14.88
C ARG A 152 -4.93 6.68 -15.13
N TYR A 153 -4.12 6.71 -14.07
CA TYR A 153 -2.70 7.04 -14.10
C TYR A 153 -1.81 5.81 -14.04
N GLY A 154 -2.31 4.68 -13.57
CA GLY A 154 -1.56 3.45 -13.47
C GLY A 154 -2.41 2.20 -13.33
N LEU A 155 -1.76 1.04 -13.45
CA LEU A 155 -2.36 -0.28 -13.24
C LEU A 155 -2.10 -0.74 -11.80
N PRO A 156 -3.13 -1.01 -10.98
CA PRO A 156 -2.95 -1.63 -9.67
C PRO A 156 -2.29 -2.99 -9.76
N GLN A 157 -1.33 -3.27 -8.89
CA GLN A 157 -0.62 -4.55 -8.84
C GLN A 157 -1.35 -5.57 -7.96
N GLY A 158 -1.92 -5.08 -6.87
CA GLY A 158 -2.63 -5.87 -5.88
C GLY A 158 -3.28 -4.95 -4.87
N THR A 159 -3.92 -5.58 -3.90
CA THR A 159 -4.58 -4.89 -2.81
C THR A 159 -4.48 -5.74 -1.55
N ASP A 160 -4.94 -5.20 -0.44
CA ASP A 160 -4.95 -5.86 0.86
C ASP A 160 -6.24 -5.50 1.62
N GLY A 161 -6.51 -6.21 2.70
CA GLY A 161 -7.66 -5.93 3.54
C GLY A 161 -7.30 -5.94 5.02
N ARG A 162 -8.01 -5.13 5.82
CA ARG A 162 -7.87 -5.08 7.28
C ARG A 162 -8.96 -5.87 7.93
N VAL A 163 -8.55 -6.63 8.95
CA VAL A 163 -9.41 -7.52 9.72
C VAL A 163 -9.02 -7.46 11.20
N LEU A 164 -9.82 -8.06 12.05
CA LEU A 164 -9.45 -8.37 13.42
C LEU A 164 -8.91 -9.80 13.48
N PHE A 165 -7.63 -9.95 13.78
CA PHE A 165 -7.07 -11.25 14.17
C PHE A 165 -7.31 -11.51 15.63
N TYR A 166 -7.63 -12.75 16.00
CA TYR A 166 -7.81 -13.11 17.40
C TYR A 166 -7.23 -14.50 17.72
N ASN A 167 -6.75 -14.66 18.95
CA ASN A 167 -6.17 -15.91 19.42
C ASN A 167 -7.28 -16.79 20.03
N ARG A 168 -7.66 -17.87 19.32
CA ARG A 168 -8.72 -18.81 19.75
C ARG A 168 -8.42 -19.48 21.10
N ALA A 169 -7.13 -19.77 21.41
CA ALA A 169 -6.77 -20.38 22.69
C ALA A 169 -7.07 -19.43 23.87
N LEU A 170 -6.75 -18.14 23.71
CA LEU A 170 -7.06 -17.12 24.70
C LEU A 170 -8.57 -16.87 24.81
N PHE A 171 -9.30 -16.92 23.69
CA PHE A 171 -10.75 -16.82 23.66
C PHE A 171 -11.42 -17.96 24.43
N ARG A 172 -11.02 -19.21 24.19
CA ARG A 172 -11.51 -20.37 24.94
C ARG A 172 -11.23 -20.23 26.44
N LYS A 173 -10.01 -19.78 26.82
CA LYS A 173 -9.65 -19.52 28.21
C LYS A 173 -10.58 -18.49 28.88
N ALA A 174 -11.04 -17.50 28.10
CA ALA A 174 -11.93 -16.44 28.58
C ALA A 174 -13.42 -16.81 28.50
N GLY A 175 -13.77 -18.02 28.04
CA GLY A 175 -15.17 -18.45 27.83
C GLY A 175 -15.83 -17.81 26.63
N LEU A 176 -15.05 -17.26 25.70
CA LEU A 176 -15.52 -16.65 24.45
C LEU A 176 -15.64 -17.70 23.32
N PRO A 177 -16.49 -17.47 22.32
CA PRO A 177 -16.70 -18.43 21.24
C PRO A 177 -15.45 -18.64 20.39
N ASP A 178 -15.24 -19.85 19.89
CA ASP A 178 -14.11 -20.21 19.02
C ASP A 178 -14.20 -19.54 17.63
N ARG A 179 -15.43 -19.37 17.14
CA ARG A 179 -15.74 -18.51 15.98
C ARG A 179 -16.36 -17.22 16.49
N TRP A 180 -15.60 -16.14 16.36
CA TRP A 180 -16.01 -14.83 16.84
C TRP A 180 -16.12 -13.86 15.67
N GLN A 181 -17.29 -13.21 15.55
CA GLN A 181 -17.54 -12.13 14.62
C GLN A 181 -18.31 -11.04 15.36
N PRO A 182 -17.61 -9.99 15.84
CA PRO A 182 -18.28 -8.88 16.52
C PRO A 182 -19.13 -8.08 15.53
N ARG A 183 -20.27 -7.57 15.99
CA ARG A 183 -21.21 -6.78 15.18
C ARG A 183 -21.22 -5.31 15.56
N SER A 184 -20.47 -4.94 16.59
CA SER A 184 -20.32 -3.56 17.05
C SER A 184 -18.98 -3.37 17.77
N TRP A 185 -18.58 -2.12 17.95
CA TRP A 185 -17.41 -1.79 18.77
C TRP A 185 -17.60 -2.22 20.23
N GLN A 186 -18.84 -2.14 20.74
CA GLN A 186 -19.12 -2.59 22.10
C GLN A 186 -18.81 -4.08 22.29
N GLU A 187 -19.12 -4.92 21.31
CA GLU A 187 -18.80 -6.36 21.38
C GLU A 187 -17.28 -6.62 21.36
N ILE A 188 -16.48 -5.75 20.73
CA ILE A 188 -15.01 -5.82 20.81
C ILE A 188 -14.56 -5.49 22.25
N LEU A 189 -15.10 -4.42 22.84
CA LEU A 189 -14.77 -4.02 24.21
C LEU A 189 -15.22 -5.06 25.23
N ASP A 190 -16.39 -5.67 25.06
CA ASP A 190 -16.92 -6.73 25.92
C ASP A 190 -16.02 -7.98 25.89
N ALA A 191 -15.58 -8.39 24.69
CA ALA A 191 -14.59 -9.46 24.52
C ALA A 191 -13.27 -9.11 25.21
N GLY A 192 -12.77 -7.88 25.02
CA GLY A 192 -11.59 -7.37 25.71
C GLY A 192 -11.73 -7.43 27.24
N GLY A 193 -12.89 -7.04 27.77
CA GLY A 193 -13.19 -7.14 29.20
C GLY A 193 -13.18 -8.59 29.72
N ALA A 194 -13.73 -9.54 28.96
CA ALA A 194 -13.70 -10.96 29.32
C ALA A 194 -12.26 -11.50 29.30
N LEU A 195 -11.47 -11.18 28.28
CA LEU A 195 -10.06 -11.55 28.15
C LEU A 195 -9.22 -10.98 29.32
N LYS A 196 -9.44 -9.72 29.69
CA LYS A 196 -8.78 -9.09 30.85
C LYS A 196 -9.11 -9.85 32.15
N ARG A 197 -10.37 -10.18 32.40
CA ARG A 197 -10.78 -10.98 33.57
C ARG A 197 -10.16 -12.38 33.57
N ALA A 198 -9.92 -12.96 32.41
CA ALA A 198 -9.22 -14.25 32.26
C ALA A 198 -7.69 -14.15 32.40
N GLY A 199 -7.15 -12.95 32.69
CA GLY A 199 -5.73 -12.72 32.92
C GLY A 199 -4.90 -12.66 31.65
N VAL A 200 -5.50 -12.27 30.51
CA VAL A 200 -4.74 -12.00 29.29
C VAL A 200 -3.99 -10.68 29.42
N PRO A 201 -2.67 -10.65 29.18
CA PRO A 201 -1.86 -9.44 29.41
C PRO A 201 -2.31 -8.23 28.56
N VAL A 202 -2.60 -8.44 27.28
CA VAL A 202 -3.05 -7.41 26.34
C VAL A 202 -4.30 -7.94 25.60
N PRO A 203 -5.49 -7.68 26.11
CA PRO A 203 -6.75 -8.11 25.48
C PRO A 203 -6.93 -7.62 24.04
N ILE A 204 -6.66 -6.33 23.80
CA ILE A 204 -6.86 -5.67 22.50
C ILE A 204 -5.63 -4.81 22.18
N GLN A 205 -5.09 -4.91 20.98
CA GLN A 205 -4.06 -4.03 20.48
C GLN A 205 -4.48 -3.45 19.13
N ILE A 206 -4.52 -2.13 19.06
CA ILE A 206 -4.80 -1.35 17.83
C ILE A 206 -3.74 -0.27 17.75
N ASP A 207 -3.09 -0.12 16.61
CA ASP A 207 -2.03 0.86 16.43
C ASP A 207 -2.52 2.29 16.70
N ALA A 208 -1.74 3.06 17.46
CA ALA A 208 -2.00 4.44 17.81
C ALA A 208 -0.69 5.24 17.84
N GLY A 209 -0.79 6.54 17.73
CA GLY A 209 0.35 7.45 17.83
C GLY A 209 1.23 7.50 16.58
N THR A 210 2.20 8.39 16.62
CA THR A 210 3.09 8.67 15.48
C THR A 210 4.23 7.67 15.33
N ALA A 211 4.58 6.93 16.40
CA ALA A 211 5.65 5.94 16.35
C ALA A 211 5.32 4.75 15.42
N MET A 212 4.03 4.47 15.23
CA MET A 212 3.54 3.44 14.30
C MET A 212 3.39 3.99 12.86
N GLY A 213 3.50 5.31 12.67
CA GLY A 213 3.34 5.95 11.38
C GLY A 213 1.98 5.65 10.73
N GLU A 214 2.00 5.40 9.44
CA GLU A 214 0.79 5.13 8.66
C GLU A 214 0.06 3.83 9.10
N ALA A 215 0.71 2.94 9.85
CA ALA A 215 0.03 1.77 10.42
C ALA A 215 -1.08 2.19 11.41
N THR A 216 -0.87 3.22 12.23
CA THR A 216 -1.93 3.80 13.08
C THR A 216 -3.17 4.17 12.29
N THR A 217 -2.95 4.84 11.17
CA THR A 217 -4.03 5.32 10.31
C THR A 217 -4.74 4.17 9.63
N MET A 218 -3.99 3.27 9.02
CA MET A 218 -4.52 2.20 8.18
C MET A 218 -5.09 1.00 8.94
N GLN A 219 -4.50 0.62 10.08
CA GLN A 219 -4.92 -0.57 10.83
C GLN A 219 -6.00 -0.24 11.88
N GLY A 220 -6.09 1.04 12.29
CA GLY A 220 -6.99 1.45 13.36
C GLY A 220 -7.89 2.63 13.01
N ALA A 221 -7.31 3.84 12.87
CA ALA A 221 -8.10 5.07 12.84
C ALA A 221 -9.06 5.18 11.64
N LEU A 222 -8.63 4.86 10.42
CA LEU A 222 -9.49 4.94 9.23
C LEU A 222 -10.56 3.83 9.17
N PRO A 223 -10.28 2.56 9.47
CA PRO A 223 -11.33 1.56 9.59
C PRO A 223 -12.39 1.95 10.63
N LEU A 224 -11.98 2.46 11.80
CA LEU A 224 -12.92 2.93 12.81
C LEU A 224 -13.71 4.14 12.32
N LEU A 225 -13.06 5.12 11.66
CA LEU A 225 -13.74 6.27 11.10
C LEU A 225 -14.79 5.86 10.06
N ALA A 226 -14.43 4.93 9.17
CA ALA A 226 -15.36 4.33 8.22
C ALA A 226 -16.52 3.59 8.93
N GLY A 227 -16.22 2.92 10.03
CA GLY A 227 -17.21 2.25 10.88
C GLY A 227 -18.14 3.22 11.64
N ALA A 228 -17.69 4.45 11.87
CA ALA A 228 -18.52 5.54 12.41
C ALA A 228 -19.29 6.32 11.33
N GLY A 229 -19.25 5.87 10.08
CA GLY A 229 -19.98 6.46 8.96
C GLY A 229 -19.30 7.66 8.29
N ALA A 230 -18.01 7.89 8.55
CA ALA A 230 -17.27 9.00 7.96
C ALA A 230 -16.01 8.54 7.22
N GLN A 231 -15.57 9.33 6.26
CA GLN A 231 -14.27 9.20 5.60
C GLN A 231 -13.40 10.39 6.00
N ILE A 232 -12.08 10.22 5.99
CA ILE A 232 -11.16 11.31 6.31
C ILE A 232 -11.26 12.48 5.33
N TYR A 233 -11.70 12.20 4.10
CA TYR A 233 -11.98 13.18 3.06
C TYR A 233 -13.23 12.73 2.28
N ALA A 234 -14.22 13.59 2.18
CA ALA A 234 -15.45 13.35 1.43
C ALA A 234 -16.03 14.70 0.95
N ASP A 235 -16.69 14.69 -0.19
CA ASP A 235 -17.38 15.86 -0.76
C ASP A 235 -16.51 17.12 -0.84
N GLY A 236 -15.22 16.95 -1.16
CA GLY A 236 -14.27 18.04 -1.29
C GLY A 236 -13.75 18.59 0.04
N LYS A 237 -14.07 17.97 1.18
CA LYS A 237 -13.69 18.46 2.51
C LYS A 237 -13.00 17.38 3.35
N TRP A 238 -12.09 17.80 4.20
CA TRP A 238 -11.46 16.98 5.22
C TRP A 238 -12.37 16.87 6.44
N THR A 239 -12.42 15.71 7.06
CA THR A 239 -13.14 15.53 8.33
C THR A 239 -12.40 16.27 9.45
N GLY A 240 -13.10 17.14 10.16
CA GLY A 240 -12.63 17.84 11.35
C GLY A 240 -13.04 17.14 12.64
N ALA A 241 -13.32 17.93 13.71
CA ALA A 241 -13.77 17.45 15.03
C ALA A 241 -15.22 16.94 15.01
N SER A 242 -15.56 16.14 14.00
CA SER A 242 -16.88 15.56 13.80
C SER A 242 -17.25 14.58 14.92
N ARG A 243 -18.53 14.24 15.03
CA ARG A 243 -19.00 13.22 15.95
C ARG A 243 -18.32 11.88 15.68
N ALA A 244 -18.18 11.50 14.41
CA ALA A 244 -17.50 10.25 14.04
C ALA A 244 -16.05 10.20 14.52
N LEU A 245 -15.28 11.30 14.35
CA LEU A 245 -13.91 11.35 14.88
C LEU A 245 -13.88 11.24 16.40
N LYS A 246 -14.76 11.94 17.10
CA LYS A 246 -14.84 11.85 18.57
C LYS A 246 -15.18 10.45 19.03
N ASP A 247 -16.08 9.75 18.36
CA ASP A 247 -16.41 8.35 18.67
C ASP A 247 -15.21 7.42 18.45
N VAL A 248 -14.41 7.63 17.42
CA VAL A 248 -13.14 6.92 17.20
C VAL A 248 -12.15 7.17 18.32
N LEU A 249 -11.92 8.43 18.68
CA LEU A 249 -11.00 8.79 19.76
C LEU A 249 -11.48 8.24 21.12
N ASP A 250 -12.78 8.21 21.35
CA ASP A 250 -13.35 7.60 22.57
C ASP A 250 -13.14 6.09 22.61
N PHE A 251 -13.24 5.40 21.47
CA PHE A 251 -12.92 3.97 21.39
C PHE A 251 -11.45 3.70 21.75
N TYR A 252 -10.51 4.49 21.23
CA TYR A 252 -9.10 4.41 21.63
C TYR A 252 -8.91 4.65 23.13
N ARG A 253 -9.57 5.69 23.68
CA ARG A 253 -9.55 5.97 25.12
C ARG A 253 -10.07 4.79 25.93
N GLN A 254 -11.18 4.17 25.53
CA GLN A 254 -11.75 3.00 26.22
C GLN A 254 -10.80 1.81 26.19
N VAL A 255 -10.13 1.54 25.07
CA VAL A 255 -9.16 0.44 24.96
C VAL A 255 -7.97 0.69 25.89
N TYR A 256 -7.34 1.86 25.83
CA TYR A 256 -6.08 2.09 26.52
C TYR A 256 -6.25 2.54 27.97
N SER A 257 -7.12 3.49 28.27
CA SER A 257 -7.43 3.87 29.66
C SER A 257 -8.21 2.80 30.40
N GLY A 258 -8.97 1.98 29.68
CA GLY A 258 -9.64 0.78 30.22
C GLY A 258 -8.66 -0.36 30.57
N GLY A 259 -7.38 -0.23 30.23
CA GLY A 259 -6.34 -1.24 30.44
C GLY A 259 -6.60 -2.52 29.63
N LEU A 260 -7.20 -2.38 28.45
CA LEU A 260 -7.40 -3.48 27.49
C LEU A 260 -6.23 -3.57 26.52
N GLY A 261 -5.51 -2.46 26.25
CA GLY A 261 -4.33 -2.36 25.39
C GLY A 261 -3.08 -1.98 26.17
N ASP A 262 -1.89 -2.18 25.56
CA ASP A 262 -0.61 -1.72 26.12
C ASP A 262 -0.19 -0.38 25.47
N PRO A 263 -0.34 0.76 26.19
CA PRO A 263 -0.02 2.07 25.64
C PRO A 263 1.48 2.27 25.40
N ARG A 264 2.37 1.47 26.01
CA ARG A 264 3.81 1.58 25.82
C ARG A 264 4.23 1.17 24.41
N LEU A 265 3.57 0.16 23.85
CA LEU A 265 3.81 -0.28 22.47
C LEU A 265 3.57 0.85 21.46
N GLN A 266 2.66 1.79 21.76
CA GLN A 266 2.32 2.90 20.88
C GLN A 266 3.38 4.01 20.84
N GLN A 267 4.33 3.99 21.77
CA GLN A 267 5.40 5.00 21.90
C GLN A 267 6.75 4.49 21.40
N GLU A 268 6.85 3.22 21.09
CA GLU A 268 8.10 2.58 20.68
C GLU A 268 8.23 2.55 19.15
N ALA A 269 9.40 2.96 18.62
CA ALA A 269 9.68 2.99 17.19
C ALA A 269 9.47 1.63 16.48
N ARG A 270 9.57 0.50 17.21
CA ARG A 270 9.29 -0.86 16.72
C ARG A 270 8.12 -1.51 17.44
N GLY A 271 7.21 -0.72 17.96
CA GLY A 271 6.08 -1.21 18.74
C GLY A 271 5.17 -2.14 17.97
N ARG A 272 4.98 -1.89 16.66
CA ARG A 272 4.21 -2.78 15.79
C ARG A 272 4.86 -4.17 15.66
N ASP A 273 6.18 -4.24 15.41
CA ASP A 273 6.91 -5.53 15.38
C ASP A 273 6.83 -6.26 16.73
N LYS A 274 6.88 -5.51 17.84
CA LYS A 274 6.70 -6.09 19.18
C LYS A 274 5.27 -6.61 19.40
N SER A 275 4.26 -5.91 18.87
CA SER A 275 2.86 -6.38 18.90
C SER A 275 2.72 -7.69 18.14
N PHE A 276 3.39 -7.84 17.01
CA PHE A 276 3.43 -9.08 16.24
C PHE A 276 4.02 -10.24 17.04
N ALA A 277 5.20 -10.02 17.62
CA ALA A 277 5.84 -11.03 18.46
C ALA A 277 4.99 -11.40 19.67
N GLN A 278 4.41 -10.42 20.35
CA GLN A 278 3.53 -10.66 21.51
C GLN A 278 2.22 -11.38 21.15
N PHE A 279 1.69 -11.15 19.96
CA PHE A 279 0.54 -11.93 19.48
C PHE A 279 0.94 -13.39 19.23
N ALA A 280 2.06 -13.62 18.56
CA ALA A 280 2.59 -14.96 18.31
C ALA A 280 2.92 -15.71 19.61
N GLU A 281 3.37 -15.00 20.64
CA GLU A 281 3.60 -15.53 22.00
C GLU A 281 2.33 -15.76 22.82
N GLY A 282 1.15 -15.45 22.31
CA GLY A 282 -0.12 -15.57 23.03
C GLY A 282 -0.29 -14.54 24.16
N ARG A 283 0.31 -13.37 24.05
CA ARG A 283 0.17 -12.26 25.02
C ARG A 283 -0.86 -11.23 24.59
N ILE A 284 -1.06 -11.05 23.29
CA ILE A 284 -2.12 -10.23 22.70
C ILE A 284 -3.23 -11.17 22.21
N ALA A 285 -4.49 -10.86 22.54
CA ALA A 285 -5.62 -11.70 22.17
C ALA A 285 -6.34 -11.22 20.92
N ILE A 286 -6.53 -9.91 20.74
CA ILE A 286 -7.16 -9.28 19.57
C ILE A 286 -6.17 -8.26 18.98
N LEU A 287 -5.90 -8.35 17.67
CA LEU A 287 -5.02 -7.46 16.95
C LEU A 287 -5.72 -6.98 15.67
N ALA A 288 -5.83 -5.66 15.47
CA ALA A 288 -6.30 -5.10 14.22
C ALA A 288 -5.13 -4.97 13.25
N GLU A 289 -5.16 -5.72 12.13
CA GLU A 289 -4.07 -5.74 11.15
C GLU A 289 -4.55 -6.07 9.73
N GLY A 290 -3.65 -5.84 8.76
CA GLY A 290 -3.84 -6.26 7.38
C GLY A 290 -3.50 -7.74 7.16
N ASP A 291 -3.91 -8.28 6.02
CA ASP A 291 -3.58 -9.65 5.59
C ASP A 291 -2.06 -9.92 5.50
N TYR A 292 -1.23 -8.86 5.44
CA TYR A 292 0.22 -8.95 5.58
C TYR A 292 0.63 -9.68 6.87
N PHE A 293 -0.09 -9.44 7.98
CA PHE A 293 0.16 -10.12 9.25
C PHE A 293 0.07 -11.65 9.09
N TRP A 294 -0.98 -12.13 8.42
CA TRP A 294 -1.18 -13.56 8.16
C TRP A 294 -0.11 -14.15 7.24
N ARG A 295 0.08 -13.54 6.07
CA ARG A 295 0.88 -14.13 4.98
C ARG A 295 2.39 -13.95 5.11
N SER A 296 2.85 -12.99 5.93
CA SER A 296 4.27 -12.64 6.01
C SER A 296 4.80 -12.53 7.44
N VAL A 297 3.96 -12.21 8.43
CA VAL A 297 4.42 -12.06 9.81
C VAL A 297 4.33 -13.37 10.56
N ILE A 298 3.16 -13.97 10.64
CA ILE A 298 2.91 -15.24 11.34
C ILE A 298 2.90 -16.45 10.40
N GLU A 299 3.43 -16.30 9.20
CA GLU A 299 3.63 -17.42 8.28
C GLU A 299 4.47 -18.50 9.00
N PRO A 300 4.04 -19.80 8.97
CA PRO A 300 4.59 -20.83 9.85
C PRO A 300 6.08 -21.10 9.72
N GLU A 301 6.66 -20.98 8.52
CA GLU A 301 8.04 -21.40 8.25
C GLU A 301 9.02 -20.22 8.14
N ALA A 302 8.65 -19.15 7.43
CA ALA A 302 9.51 -18.04 7.07
C ALA A 302 9.03 -16.68 7.59
N GLY A 303 7.96 -16.65 8.40
CA GLY A 303 7.41 -15.42 8.94
C GLY A 303 8.38 -14.67 9.87
N VAL A 304 8.14 -13.38 10.05
CA VAL A 304 8.94 -12.54 10.97
C VAL A 304 8.77 -12.97 12.45
N ALA A 305 7.56 -13.43 12.79
CA ALA A 305 7.20 -14.00 14.09
C ALA A 305 6.41 -15.31 13.84
N PRO A 306 7.06 -16.40 13.38
CA PRO A 306 6.40 -17.56 12.82
C PRO A 306 5.56 -18.30 13.87
N MET A 307 4.34 -18.69 13.47
CA MET A 307 3.43 -19.49 14.31
C MET A 307 3.14 -20.82 13.60
N LYS A 308 3.76 -21.91 14.05
CA LYS A 308 3.55 -23.25 13.46
C LYS A 308 2.12 -23.77 13.60
N ASP A 309 1.42 -23.29 14.60
CA ASP A 309 0.03 -23.64 14.91
C ASP A 309 -0.99 -22.57 14.43
N ARG A 310 -0.54 -21.60 13.59
CA ARG A 310 -1.31 -20.47 13.09
C ARG A 310 -2.74 -20.86 12.68
N ASP A 311 -2.85 -21.84 11.79
CA ASP A 311 -4.13 -22.20 11.17
C ASP A 311 -5.16 -22.75 12.17
N SER A 312 -4.71 -23.31 13.29
CA SER A 312 -5.56 -23.81 14.37
C SER A 312 -5.84 -22.78 15.47
N VAL A 313 -4.88 -21.89 15.75
CA VAL A 313 -4.92 -20.97 16.89
C VAL A 313 -5.42 -19.58 16.50
N VAL A 314 -5.16 -19.13 15.27
CA VAL A 314 -5.53 -17.78 14.85
C VAL A 314 -6.90 -17.79 14.17
N GLY A 315 -7.81 -16.96 14.67
CA GLY A 315 -9.06 -16.60 14.01
C GLY A 315 -8.96 -15.23 13.38
N TYR A 316 -9.85 -14.96 12.47
CA TYR A 316 -10.00 -13.64 11.84
C TYR A 316 -11.48 -13.30 11.70
N ALA A 317 -11.78 -12.00 11.75
CA ALA A 317 -13.14 -11.47 11.71
C ALA A 317 -13.18 -10.15 10.95
N LEU A 318 -14.31 -9.82 10.34
CA LEU A 318 -14.55 -8.50 9.77
C LEU A 318 -14.51 -7.43 10.88
N ILE A 319 -14.02 -6.25 10.55
CA ILE A 319 -14.07 -5.09 11.44
C ILE A 319 -15.51 -4.56 11.44
N PRO A 320 -16.23 -4.56 12.57
CA PRO A 320 -17.59 -4.08 12.60
C PRO A 320 -17.65 -2.55 12.49
N ALA A 321 -18.73 -2.04 11.94
CA ALA A 321 -19.12 -0.66 12.16
C ALA A 321 -19.37 -0.40 13.66
N GLN A 322 -19.46 0.85 14.07
CA GLN A 322 -19.76 1.24 15.46
C GLN A 322 -20.99 0.49 16.00
N ARG A 323 -21.99 0.35 15.15
CA ARG A 323 -23.20 -0.46 15.31
C ARG A 323 -23.68 -0.92 13.93
N PRO A 324 -24.52 -1.95 13.82
CA PRO A 324 -25.04 -2.37 12.51
C PRO A 324 -25.61 -1.21 11.70
N GLY A 325 -25.27 -1.14 10.43
CA GLY A 325 -25.66 -0.08 9.51
C GLY A 325 -25.01 1.27 9.69
N ALA A 326 -24.07 1.43 10.63
CA ALA A 326 -23.42 2.73 10.89
C ALA A 326 -22.21 3.02 10.00
N GLY A 327 -21.70 2.04 9.28
CA GLY A 327 -20.53 2.23 8.41
C GLY A 327 -20.82 3.16 7.22
N ILE A 328 -19.77 3.66 6.60
CA ILE A 328 -19.89 4.39 5.33
C ILE A 328 -20.75 3.54 4.36
N ARG A 329 -21.61 4.15 3.59
CA ARG A 329 -22.57 3.45 2.71
C ARG A 329 -23.59 2.55 3.43
N GLY A 330 -23.80 2.71 4.74
CA GLY A 330 -24.76 1.91 5.52
C GLY A 330 -24.32 0.47 5.80
N GLN A 331 -23.03 0.21 5.81
CA GLN A 331 -22.46 -1.12 6.01
C GLN A 331 -22.46 -1.54 7.48
N ASP A 332 -22.61 -2.86 7.71
CA ASP A 332 -22.42 -3.47 9.04
C ASP A 332 -20.94 -3.68 9.38
N PHE A 333 -20.12 -3.86 8.34
CA PHE A 333 -18.68 -4.10 8.45
C PHE A 333 -17.91 -3.20 7.50
N VAL A 334 -16.67 -2.92 7.83
CA VAL A 334 -15.81 -1.99 7.09
C VAL A 334 -14.39 -2.52 6.98
N SER A 335 -13.67 -2.02 6.00
CA SER A 335 -12.22 -2.21 5.90
C SER A 335 -11.58 -1.02 5.21
N MET A 336 -10.27 -0.94 5.33
CA MET A 336 -9.43 -0.07 4.50
C MET A 336 -8.50 -0.93 3.66
N SER A 337 -8.21 -0.48 2.46
CA SER A 337 -7.26 -1.14 1.57
C SER A 337 -6.20 -0.18 1.06
N GLY A 338 -5.07 -0.71 0.72
CA GLY A 338 -3.96 -0.04 0.05
C GLY A 338 -3.47 -0.87 -1.13
N GLY A 339 -2.35 -0.50 -1.67
CA GLY A 339 -1.72 -1.27 -2.73
C GLY A 339 -0.76 -0.45 -3.57
N ALA A 340 0.09 -1.16 -4.29
CA ALA A 340 1.03 -0.57 -5.23
C ALA A 340 0.42 -0.46 -6.64
N VAL A 341 0.93 0.48 -7.40
CA VAL A 341 0.49 0.81 -8.76
C VAL A 341 1.71 0.89 -9.66
N ARG A 342 1.61 0.44 -10.90
CA ARG A 342 2.62 0.73 -11.92
C ARG A 342 2.14 1.85 -12.82
N VAL A 343 2.97 2.86 -12.98
CA VAL A 343 2.72 4.02 -13.83
C VAL A 343 3.72 4.08 -14.98
N LEU A 344 3.39 4.87 -16.01
CA LEU A 344 4.31 5.19 -17.11
C LEU A 344 4.98 6.54 -16.87
N ASN A 345 6.27 6.62 -17.21
CA ASN A 345 6.96 7.89 -17.28
C ASN A 345 6.44 8.71 -18.48
N PRO A 346 5.84 9.89 -18.28
CA PRO A 346 5.34 10.70 -19.39
C PRO A 346 6.44 11.22 -20.32
N ASN A 347 7.71 11.09 -19.94
CA ASN A 347 8.87 11.47 -20.76
C ASN A 347 9.57 10.26 -21.40
N SER A 348 8.97 9.06 -21.34
CA SER A 348 9.48 7.88 -22.04
C SER A 348 9.64 8.17 -23.53
N LYS A 349 10.76 7.74 -24.10
CA LYS A 349 11.01 7.84 -25.55
C LYS A 349 10.18 6.84 -26.35
N ASN A 350 9.71 5.77 -25.69
CA ASN A 350 8.98 4.67 -26.32
C ASN A 350 7.66 4.38 -25.55
N PRO A 351 6.74 5.36 -25.42
CA PRO A 351 5.60 5.23 -24.51
C PRO A 351 4.64 4.09 -24.87
N LYS A 352 4.45 3.79 -26.16
CA LYS A 352 3.62 2.66 -26.59
C LYS A 352 4.24 1.31 -26.23
N LEU A 353 5.55 1.17 -26.40
CA LEU A 353 6.26 -0.04 -26.05
C LEU A 353 6.37 -0.21 -24.52
N ALA A 354 6.50 0.90 -23.79
CA ALA A 354 6.42 0.91 -22.32
C ALA A 354 5.01 0.46 -21.83
N TRP A 355 3.95 0.85 -22.55
CA TRP A 355 2.60 0.34 -22.29
C TRP A 355 2.47 -1.16 -22.59
N GLU A 356 3.05 -1.65 -23.70
CA GLU A 356 3.07 -3.09 -23.97
C GLU A 356 3.77 -3.87 -22.83
N LEU A 357 4.87 -3.32 -22.29
CA LEU A 357 5.56 -3.91 -21.15
C LEU A 357 4.68 -3.86 -19.88
N LEU A 358 4.11 -2.70 -19.57
CA LEU A 358 3.25 -2.52 -18.40
C LEU A 358 2.04 -3.45 -18.45
N SER A 359 1.32 -3.51 -19.57
CA SER A 359 0.16 -4.39 -19.75
C SER A 359 0.56 -5.88 -19.73
N PHE A 360 1.72 -6.25 -20.28
CA PHE A 360 2.27 -7.58 -20.17
C PHE A 360 2.52 -7.99 -18.71
N MET A 361 3.13 -7.10 -17.91
CA MET A 361 3.36 -7.35 -16.47
C MET A 361 2.05 -7.54 -15.69
N HIS A 362 0.93 -7.05 -16.20
CA HIS A 362 -0.41 -7.18 -15.60
C HIS A 362 -1.30 -8.21 -16.32
N SER A 363 -0.76 -9.02 -17.22
CA SER A 363 -1.48 -10.16 -17.79
C SER A 363 -1.79 -11.22 -16.72
N ALA A 364 -2.79 -12.07 -16.96
CA ALA A 364 -3.11 -13.16 -16.05
C ALA A 364 -1.92 -14.09 -15.84
N GLU A 365 -1.20 -14.44 -16.91
CA GLU A 365 0.00 -15.30 -16.84
C GLU A 365 1.09 -14.68 -15.98
N ALA A 366 1.42 -13.42 -16.23
CA ALA A 366 2.46 -12.70 -15.48
C ALA A 366 2.08 -12.57 -14.00
N THR A 367 0.84 -12.20 -13.71
CA THR A 367 0.34 -12.07 -12.34
C THR A 367 0.34 -13.41 -11.61
N THR A 368 -0.11 -14.48 -12.26
CA THR A 368 -0.07 -15.85 -11.68
C THR A 368 1.36 -16.28 -11.38
N SER A 369 2.30 -16.01 -12.29
CA SER A 369 3.72 -16.37 -12.07
C SER A 369 4.36 -15.60 -10.90
N GLN A 370 3.93 -14.38 -10.65
CA GLN A 370 4.40 -13.58 -9.52
C GLN A 370 3.99 -14.18 -8.16
N LEU A 371 2.90 -14.95 -8.13
CA LEU A 371 2.38 -15.58 -6.93
C LEU A 371 2.97 -16.96 -6.65
N ALA A 372 3.75 -17.52 -7.57
CA ALA A 372 4.40 -18.81 -7.40
C ALA A 372 5.47 -18.73 -6.28
N GLY A 373 5.07 -19.01 -5.05
CA GLY A 373 5.92 -18.98 -3.86
C GLY A 373 5.43 -18.13 -2.70
N ALA A 374 4.56 -17.14 -2.94
CA ALA A 374 3.96 -16.32 -1.88
C ALA A 374 2.58 -15.83 -2.31
N ALA A 375 1.53 -16.48 -1.85
CA ALA A 375 0.16 -16.07 -2.13
C ALA A 375 -0.12 -14.67 -1.57
N ARG A 376 -0.69 -13.80 -2.39
CA ARG A 376 -1.18 -12.47 -2.03
C ARG A 376 -2.36 -12.09 -2.91
N ILE A 377 -3.16 -11.14 -2.46
CA ILE A 377 -4.31 -10.67 -3.22
C ILE A 377 -3.82 -9.78 -4.36
N THR A 378 -4.06 -10.20 -5.59
CA THR A 378 -3.73 -9.41 -6.78
C THR A 378 -4.86 -8.44 -7.12
N ALA A 379 -4.60 -7.52 -8.04
CA ALA A 379 -5.65 -6.67 -8.57
C ALA A 379 -6.64 -7.45 -9.46
N ARG A 380 -6.23 -8.60 -10.02
CA ARG A 380 -7.02 -9.38 -10.98
C ARG A 380 -7.88 -10.43 -10.29
N LYS A 381 -9.20 -10.31 -10.47
CA LYS A 381 -10.17 -11.27 -9.91
C LYS A 381 -9.97 -12.70 -10.47
N ASP A 382 -9.77 -12.83 -11.79
CA ASP A 382 -9.58 -14.15 -12.43
C ASP A 382 -8.36 -14.93 -11.89
N VAL A 383 -7.29 -14.20 -11.53
CA VAL A 383 -6.11 -14.81 -10.89
C VAL A 383 -6.39 -15.16 -9.43
N ASN A 384 -7.03 -14.25 -8.67
CA ASN A 384 -7.40 -14.49 -7.27
C ASN A 384 -8.31 -15.72 -7.14
N ASP A 385 -9.31 -15.86 -8.01
CA ASP A 385 -10.23 -17.01 -8.01
C ASP A 385 -9.49 -18.34 -8.19
N THR A 386 -8.36 -18.33 -8.90
CA THR A 386 -7.57 -19.53 -9.17
C THR A 386 -6.54 -19.82 -8.09
N VAL A 387 -5.85 -18.78 -7.59
CA VAL A 387 -4.65 -18.95 -6.74
C VAL A 387 -4.97 -18.94 -5.25
N LEU A 388 -5.98 -18.15 -4.81
CA LEU A 388 -6.27 -17.99 -3.38
C LEU A 388 -7.04 -19.16 -2.77
N GLY A 389 -7.50 -20.14 -3.58
CA GLY A 389 -8.27 -21.29 -3.09
C GLY A 389 -7.55 -22.15 -2.05
N ALA A 390 -6.21 -22.12 -2.03
CA ALA A 390 -5.39 -22.85 -1.08
C ALA A 390 -5.20 -22.12 0.27
N ASP A 391 -5.48 -20.82 0.35
CA ASP A 391 -5.38 -20.01 1.59
C ASP A 391 -6.76 -19.45 1.96
N PRO A 392 -7.47 -20.09 2.94
CA PRO A 392 -8.82 -19.68 3.32
C PRO A 392 -8.88 -18.23 3.85
N MET A 393 -7.80 -17.72 4.47
CA MET A 393 -7.76 -16.36 5.00
C MET A 393 -7.66 -15.33 3.86
N LEU A 394 -6.76 -15.53 2.91
CA LEU A 394 -6.65 -14.63 1.76
C LEU A 394 -7.89 -14.68 0.88
N LYS A 395 -8.50 -15.86 0.74
CA LYS A 395 -9.79 -16.00 0.07
C LYS A 395 -10.89 -15.23 0.80
N PHE A 396 -10.96 -15.33 2.13
CA PHE A 396 -11.89 -14.54 2.94
C PHE A 396 -11.69 -13.03 2.74
N VAL A 397 -10.45 -12.56 2.70
CA VAL A 397 -10.18 -11.15 2.44
C VAL A 397 -10.65 -10.75 1.03
N SER A 398 -10.34 -11.55 0.03
CA SER A 398 -10.76 -11.30 -1.36
C SER A 398 -12.28 -11.24 -1.51
N ASP A 399 -12.99 -12.18 -0.92
CA ASP A 399 -14.42 -12.38 -1.15
C ASP A 399 -15.29 -11.51 -0.23
N GLU A 400 -14.91 -11.37 1.05
CA GLU A 400 -15.75 -10.77 2.08
C GLU A 400 -15.27 -9.36 2.51
N VAL A 401 -13.95 -9.13 2.51
CA VAL A 401 -13.38 -7.86 3.01
C VAL A 401 -13.29 -6.81 1.93
N LEU A 402 -12.77 -7.16 0.75
CA LEU A 402 -12.58 -6.19 -0.33
C LEU A 402 -13.87 -5.49 -0.80
N PRO A 403 -15.05 -6.15 -0.85
CA PRO A 403 -16.29 -5.44 -1.17
C PRO A 403 -16.68 -4.34 -0.17
N LEU A 404 -16.15 -4.41 1.05
CA LEU A 404 -16.46 -3.50 2.16
C LEU A 404 -15.45 -2.35 2.27
N THR A 405 -14.36 -2.41 1.53
CA THR A 405 -13.20 -1.54 1.73
C THR A 405 -13.42 -0.11 1.25
N ALA A 406 -12.69 0.80 1.88
CA ALA A 406 -12.42 2.15 1.40
C ALA A 406 -10.92 2.33 1.19
N TYR A 407 -10.54 3.40 0.52
CA TYR A 407 -9.16 3.74 0.23
C TYR A 407 -8.81 5.12 0.80
N ARG A 408 -7.54 5.32 1.06
CA ARG A 408 -7.01 6.63 1.43
C ARG A 408 -7.20 7.61 0.26
N PRO A 409 -7.51 8.90 0.54
CA PRO A 409 -7.60 9.87 -0.52
C PRO A 409 -6.20 10.09 -1.15
N PRO A 410 -6.04 9.98 -2.47
CA PRO A 410 -4.76 10.16 -3.14
C PRO A 410 -4.42 11.65 -3.33
N LEU A 411 -4.41 12.41 -2.23
CA LEU A 411 -4.20 13.87 -2.21
C LEU A 411 -2.84 14.22 -1.59
N ALA A 412 -2.14 15.18 -2.17
CA ALA A 412 -0.79 15.57 -1.75
C ALA A 412 -0.67 15.96 -0.27
N VAL A 413 -1.72 16.51 0.31
CA VAL A 413 -1.75 16.89 1.72
C VAL A 413 -2.11 15.74 2.66
N TYR A 414 -2.60 14.60 2.15
CA TYR A 414 -3.04 13.47 2.97
C TYR A 414 -1.98 12.98 3.98
N PRO A 415 -0.69 12.82 3.64
CA PRO A 415 0.31 12.37 4.61
C PRO A 415 0.40 13.26 5.84
N GLN A 416 0.23 14.57 5.68
CA GLN A 416 0.25 15.53 6.79
C GLN A 416 -1.03 15.44 7.63
N VAL A 417 -2.18 15.25 6.99
CA VAL A 417 -3.46 15.03 7.70
C VAL A 417 -3.43 13.68 8.44
N SER A 418 -2.84 12.65 7.85
CA SER A 418 -2.62 11.35 8.51
C SER A 418 -1.79 11.51 9.79
N VAL A 419 -0.70 12.26 9.75
CA VAL A 419 0.11 12.56 10.95
C VAL A 419 -0.73 13.29 12.01
N ALA A 420 -1.57 14.25 11.62
CA ALA A 420 -2.45 14.93 12.58
C ALA A 420 -3.44 13.97 13.25
N LEU A 421 -3.96 12.99 12.50
CA LEU A 421 -4.83 11.94 13.05
C LEU A 421 -4.07 11.00 14.01
N GLN A 422 -2.84 10.63 13.67
CA GLN A 422 -1.95 9.84 14.53
C GLN A 422 -1.68 10.56 15.86
N GLU A 423 -1.40 11.87 15.82
CA GLU A 423 -1.21 12.69 17.02
C GLU A 423 -2.48 12.77 17.88
N ALA A 424 -3.67 12.83 17.27
CA ALA A 424 -4.92 12.81 18.02
C ALA A 424 -5.13 11.47 18.75
N THR A 425 -4.81 10.34 18.11
CA THR A 425 -4.85 9.04 18.78
C THR A 425 -3.82 8.95 19.91
N ALA A 426 -2.58 9.45 19.69
CA ALA A 426 -1.56 9.51 20.75
C ALA A 426 -2.04 10.31 21.97
N ALA A 427 -2.68 11.46 21.73
CA ALA A 427 -3.15 12.32 22.78
C ALA A 427 -4.17 11.61 23.71
N VAL A 428 -5.17 10.93 23.14
CA VAL A 428 -6.16 10.22 23.94
C VAL A 428 -5.60 8.98 24.64
N VAL A 429 -4.63 8.29 24.03
CA VAL A 429 -3.89 7.19 24.68
C VAL A 429 -3.07 7.72 25.87
N ALA A 430 -2.52 8.92 25.78
CA ALA A 430 -1.81 9.59 26.86
C ALA A 430 -2.72 10.23 27.92
N GLY A 431 -4.05 10.18 27.74
CA GLY A 431 -5.02 10.67 28.73
C GLY A 431 -5.61 12.06 28.45
N THR A 432 -5.31 12.67 27.30
CA THR A 432 -6.00 13.89 26.87
C THR A 432 -7.48 13.60 26.63
N SER A 433 -8.35 14.57 26.92
CA SER A 433 -9.78 14.41 26.66
C SER A 433 -10.07 14.29 25.16
N VAL A 434 -11.14 13.59 24.83
CA VAL A 434 -11.57 13.42 23.43
C VAL A 434 -11.83 14.76 22.75
N GLU A 435 -12.47 15.67 23.47
CA GLU A 435 -12.81 17.01 22.99
C GLU A 435 -11.56 17.83 22.67
N GLU A 436 -10.56 17.82 23.55
CA GLU A 436 -9.30 18.54 23.35
C GLU A 436 -8.49 17.94 22.20
N ALA A 437 -8.38 16.63 22.12
CA ALA A 437 -7.68 15.93 21.04
C ALA A 437 -8.36 16.20 19.68
N ALA A 438 -9.68 16.12 19.60
CA ALA A 438 -10.43 16.40 18.39
C ALA A 438 -10.30 17.86 17.96
N ALA A 439 -10.38 18.81 18.90
CA ALA A 439 -10.20 20.22 18.60
C ALA A 439 -8.77 20.56 18.15
N ALA A 440 -7.75 19.92 18.72
CA ALA A 440 -6.37 20.08 18.28
C ALA A 440 -6.16 19.52 16.87
N TYR A 441 -6.70 18.34 16.58
CA TYR A 441 -6.72 17.75 15.24
C TYR A 441 -7.34 18.71 14.22
N GLN A 442 -8.55 19.23 14.50
CA GLN A 442 -9.24 20.14 13.58
C GLN A 442 -8.39 21.37 13.27
N ARG A 443 -7.87 22.08 14.29
CA ARG A 443 -7.02 23.25 14.07
C ARG A 443 -5.80 22.93 13.19
N LYS A 444 -5.19 21.77 13.40
CA LYS A 444 -4.04 21.33 12.60
C LYS A 444 -4.44 21.06 11.16
N VAL A 445 -5.54 20.35 10.94
CA VAL A 445 -6.06 20.08 9.58
C VAL A 445 -6.43 21.40 8.88
N GLU A 446 -7.15 22.31 9.53
CA GLU A 446 -7.48 23.63 8.97
C GLU A 446 -6.23 24.39 8.50
N SER A 447 -5.16 24.35 9.30
CA SER A 447 -3.88 24.96 8.92
C SER A 447 -3.23 24.31 7.70
N LEU A 448 -3.34 22.99 7.59
CA LEU A 448 -2.74 22.21 6.48
C LEU A 448 -3.48 22.39 5.15
N VAL A 449 -4.81 22.57 5.21
CA VAL A 449 -5.67 22.54 4.03
C VAL A 449 -6.17 23.92 3.59
N GLY A 450 -5.61 24.99 4.12
CA GLY A 450 -5.91 26.35 3.69
C GLY A 450 -7.16 26.96 4.34
N GLY A 451 -7.58 26.45 5.51
CA GLY A 451 -8.60 27.07 6.34
C GLY A 451 -9.86 26.24 6.59
N PRO A 452 -10.76 26.74 7.45
CA PRO A 452 -11.93 26.00 7.92
C PRO A 452 -12.96 25.70 6.82
N ALA A 453 -12.96 26.43 5.71
CA ALA A 453 -13.87 26.16 4.59
C ALA A 453 -13.65 24.78 3.97
N ASN A 454 -12.45 24.23 4.08
CA ASN A 454 -12.03 22.93 3.53
C ASN A 454 -12.18 21.79 4.56
N VAL A 455 -12.75 22.06 5.73
CA VAL A 455 -12.93 21.09 6.82
C VAL A 455 -14.42 20.97 7.14
N ALA A 456 -14.91 19.72 7.23
CA ALA A 456 -16.26 19.42 7.71
C ALA A 456 -16.21 19.15 9.22
N SER A 457 -17.11 19.77 9.97
CA SER A 457 -17.24 19.63 11.44
C SER A 457 -18.36 18.65 11.79
#